data_75c8246d3110504305fb6d70de1d2aef
#
_entry.id   75c8246d3110504305fb6d70de1d2aef
#
_cell.length_a   1.000
_cell.length_b   1.000
_cell.length_c   1.000
_cell.angle_alpha   90.00
_cell.angle_beta   90.00
_cell.angle_gamma   90.00
#
_symmetry.space_group_name_H-M   'P 1'
#
loop_
_entity.id
_entity.type
_entity.pdbx_description
1 polymer ?
#
loop_
_entity_poly.entity_id
_entity_poly.type
_entity_poly.pdbx_seq_one_letter_code
_entity_poly.pdbx_strand_id
1 'polypeptide(L)'
;MGSEMCIRDSLYPSEMLDQIYAIQKATGERVSHLVVMGTGEPFDNFESLCRMIELLCSPDGLNISHRNITVSTCGIVPKIYEFADRNPQVTLAISLHSPNDTMRRELMPIANKYSMDELMEAARYYTRTTGRRITFEYSLVKGVNDKKEHAQELISRVKGMNCHINLIPVNPIKERDFEQSTQNNVAAFKHILERQHIQVTVRREMGRDIQAACGQLRKSYKERSGDE
;
A
#
# COMPACT_ATOMS: atom_id res chain seq x y z
N MET A 1 -11.90 -15.80 -2.33
CA MET A 1 -11.03 -16.45 -3.33
C MET A 1 -9.70 -15.71 -3.28
N GLY A 2 -8.70 -16.30 -2.61
CA GLY A 2 -7.33 -15.87 -2.79
C GLY A 2 -7.04 -16.05 -4.27
N SER A 3 -6.69 -14.98 -4.96
CA SER A 3 -6.43 -15.09 -6.38
C SER A 3 -5.26 -16.03 -6.57
N GLU A 4 -5.49 -17.20 -7.18
CA GLU A 4 -4.43 -18.08 -7.69
C GLU A 4 -3.42 -17.32 -8.58
N MET A 5 -3.77 -16.11 -8.98
CA MET A 5 -2.91 -15.15 -9.69
C MET A 5 -1.71 -14.63 -8.90
N CYS A 6 -1.65 -14.82 -7.57
CA CYS A 6 -0.48 -14.47 -6.77
C CYS A 6 0.56 -15.61 -6.69
N ILE A 7 0.25 -16.81 -7.23
CA ILE A 7 1.05 -18.02 -7.07
C ILE A 7 2.06 -18.20 -8.23
N ARG A 8 2.15 -17.28 -9.19
CA ARG A 8 3.18 -17.36 -10.23
C ARG A 8 4.37 -16.53 -9.82
N ASP A 9 5.37 -17.28 -9.38
CA ASP A 9 6.78 -16.93 -9.30
C ASP A 9 7.10 -15.58 -8.65
N SER A 10 7.40 -15.65 -7.36
CA SER A 10 8.03 -14.54 -6.65
C SER A 10 9.26 -14.09 -7.43
N LEU A 11 9.35 -12.81 -7.75
CA LEU A 11 10.48 -12.25 -8.46
C LEU A 11 11.79 -12.42 -7.66
N TYR A 12 12.86 -12.77 -8.33
CA TYR A 12 14.20 -12.71 -7.78
C TYR A 12 14.63 -11.24 -7.57
N PRO A 13 15.56 -10.96 -6.65
CA PRO A 13 16.08 -9.60 -6.47
C PRO A 13 16.61 -8.98 -7.77
N SER A 14 17.26 -9.76 -8.62
CA SER A 14 17.73 -9.32 -9.93
C SER A 14 16.61 -8.86 -10.85
N GLU A 15 15.52 -9.61 -10.92
CA GLU A 15 14.36 -9.26 -11.76
C GLU A 15 13.67 -7.96 -11.29
N MET A 16 13.65 -7.73 -9.97
CA MET A 16 13.15 -6.47 -9.41
C MET A 16 14.06 -5.30 -9.79
N LEU A 17 15.39 -5.49 -9.78
CA LEU A 17 16.39 -4.49 -10.18
C LEU A 17 16.34 -4.21 -11.68
N ASP A 18 16.16 -5.23 -12.50
CA ASP A 18 16.08 -5.11 -13.96
C ASP A 18 14.96 -4.18 -14.42
N GLN A 19 13.83 -4.12 -13.68
CA GLN A 19 12.76 -3.17 -13.96
C GLN A 19 13.26 -1.72 -13.83
N ILE A 20 14.07 -1.43 -12.81
CA ILE A 20 14.61 -0.09 -12.56
C ILE A 20 15.64 0.27 -13.64
N TYR A 21 16.53 -0.66 -13.98
CA TYR A 21 17.50 -0.46 -15.05
C TYR A 21 16.83 -0.26 -16.41
N ALA A 22 15.77 -1.03 -16.69
CA ALA A 22 14.99 -0.89 -17.92
C ALA A 22 14.34 0.50 -18.02
N ILE A 23 13.76 1.01 -16.93
CA ILE A 23 13.16 2.35 -16.86
C ILE A 23 14.24 3.42 -17.09
N GLN A 24 15.37 3.34 -16.39
CA GLN A 24 16.46 4.31 -16.55
C GLN A 24 17.01 4.31 -17.98
N LYS A 25 17.15 3.12 -18.59
CA LYS A 25 17.60 2.98 -19.98
C LYS A 25 16.60 3.58 -20.96
N ALA A 26 15.31 3.39 -20.73
CA ALA A 26 14.25 3.86 -21.61
C ALA A 26 14.03 5.38 -21.51
N THR A 27 14.19 5.96 -20.34
CA THR A 27 13.94 7.39 -20.09
C THR A 27 15.19 8.26 -20.15
N GLY A 28 16.37 7.68 -19.96
CA GLY A 28 17.62 8.41 -19.74
C GLY A 28 17.71 9.10 -18.37
N GLU A 29 16.71 8.91 -17.50
CA GLU A 29 16.65 9.56 -16.19
C GLU A 29 17.03 8.61 -15.07
N ARG A 30 17.66 9.17 -14.00
CA ARG A 30 17.98 8.41 -12.80
C ARG A 30 16.74 8.21 -11.94
N VAL A 31 16.43 6.96 -11.59
CA VAL A 31 15.42 6.66 -10.56
C VAL A 31 15.94 7.07 -9.19
N SER A 32 15.25 7.98 -8.53
CA SER A 32 15.61 8.53 -7.22
C SER A 32 14.69 8.08 -6.09
N HIS A 33 13.45 7.71 -6.39
CA HIS A 33 12.43 7.26 -5.44
C HIS A 33 11.78 5.97 -5.95
N LEU A 34 11.48 5.06 -5.03
CA LEU A 34 10.88 3.77 -5.36
C LEU A 34 9.68 3.48 -4.44
N VAL A 35 8.61 2.97 -5.02
CA VAL A 35 7.49 2.41 -4.28
C VAL A 35 7.28 0.95 -4.69
N VAL A 36 7.28 0.05 -3.72
CA VAL A 36 6.99 -1.37 -3.90
C VAL A 36 5.51 -1.59 -3.57
N MET A 37 4.65 -1.50 -4.59
CA MET A 37 3.18 -1.45 -4.44
C MET A 37 2.43 -2.47 -5.32
N GLY A 38 3.05 -3.53 -5.75
CA GLY A 38 2.36 -4.56 -6.56
C GLY A 38 3.15 -4.98 -7.78
N THR A 39 2.71 -5.97 -8.50
CA THR A 39 1.47 -6.76 -8.33
C THR A 39 1.74 -7.93 -7.40
N GLY A 40 0.98 -8.06 -6.31
CA GLY A 40 1.18 -9.06 -5.26
C GLY A 40 1.48 -8.43 -3.91
N GLU A 41 1.82 -9.27 -2.94
CA GLU A 41 2.17 -8.84 -1.57
C GLU A 41 3.70 -8.93 -1.39
N PRO A 42 4.39 -7.80 -1.20
CA PRO A 42 5.86 -7.81 -1.05
C PRO A 42 6.36 -8.65 0.13
N PHE A 43 5.57 -8.75 1.19
CA PHE A 43 5.95 -9.53 2.36
C PHE A 43 5.77 -11.04 2.21
N ASP A 44 5.09 -11.51 1.17
CA ASP A 44 5.14 -12.93 0.78
C ASP A 44 6.49 -13.30 0.17
N ASN A 45 7.21 -12.33 -0.41
CA ASN A 45 8.55 -12.50 -0.98
C ASN A 45 9.60 -11.72 -0.17
N PHE A 46 9.54 -11.84 1.14
CA PHE A 46 10.23 -10.98 2.11
C PHE A 46 11.75 -10.96 1.96
N GLU A 47 12.39 -12.13 1.81
CA GLU A 47 13.85 -12.21 1.70
C GLU A 47 14.38 -11.58 0.41
N SER A 48 13.69 -11.83 -0.71
CA SER A 48 14.05 -11.19 -1.98
C SER A 48 13.83 -9.68 -1.93
N LEU A 49 12.77 -9.21 -1.28
CA LEU A 49 12.51 -7.79 -1.04
C LEU A 49 13.66 -7.15 -0.25
N CYS A 50 14.04 -7.73 0.88
CA CYS A 50 15.13 -7.21 1.71
C CYS A 50 16.46 -7.19 0.94
N ARG A 51 16.75 -8.25 0.18
CA ARG A 51 17.96 -8.32 -0.64
C ARG A 51 17.96 -7.27 -1.75
N MET A 52 16.82 -7.05 -2.40
CA MET A 52 16.69 -5.97 -3.39
C MET A 52 16.97 -4.60 -2.74
N ILE A 53 16.43 -4.32 -1.58
CA ILE A 53 16.66 -3.06 -0.85
C ILE A 53 18.15 -2.87 -0.55
N GLU A 54 18.83 -3.89 -0.06
CA GLU A 54 20.28 -3.87 0.20
C GLU A 54 21.06 -3.49 -1.06
N LEU A 55 20.77 -4.17 -2.18
CA LEU A 55 21.43 -3.93 -3.45
C LEU A 55 21.18 -2.53 -4.01
N LEU A 56 19.94 -2.04 -3.90
CA LEU A 56 19.58 -0.69 -4.34
C LEU A 56 20.30 0.40 -3.56
N CYS A 57 20.49 0.17 -2.26
CA CYS A 57 21.09 1.15 -1.34
C CYS A 57 22.63 1.04 -1.30
N SER A 58 23.20 -0.03 -1.85
CA SER A 58 24.65 -0.21 -1.90
C SER A 58 25.35 0.95 -2.63
N PRO A 59 26.49 1.45 -2.09
CA PRO A 59 27.32 2.42 -2.80
C PRO A 59 27.81 1.92 -4.16
N ASP A 60 28.00 0.61 -4.30
CA ASP A 60 28.43 -0.04 -5.56
C ASP A 60 27.25 -0.29 -6.52
N GLY A 61 26.01 -0.04 -6.07
CA GLY A 61 24.79 -0.18 -6.84
C GLY A 61 24.23 1.16 -7.30
N LEU A 62 22.88 1.27 -7.24
CA LEU A 62 22.18 2.52 -7.61
C LEU A 62 22.30 3.61 -6.54
N ASN A 63 22.78 3.30 -5.36
CA ASN A 63 22.98 4.21 -4.24
C ASN A 63 21.71 5.05 -3.95
N ILE A 64 20.56 4.38 -3.93
CA ILE A 64 19.28 4.99 -3.58
C ILE A 64 19.18 5.02 -2.04
N SER A 65 18.88 6.18 -1.47
CA SER A 65 18.67 6.28 -0.04
C SER A 65 17.49 5.41 0.42
N HIS A 66 17.66 4.64 1.49
CA HIS A 66 16.57 3.87 2.12
C HIS A 66 15.32 4.72 2.37
N ARG A 67 15.50 6.02 2.67
CA ARG A 67 14.40 6.97 2.91
C ARG A 67 13.56 7.26 1.68
N ASN A 68 14.08 6.98 0.50
CA ASN A 68 13.40 7.15 -0.77
C ASN A 68 12.70 5.88 -1.24
N ILE A 69 12.71 4.84 -0.41
CA ILE A 69 12.01 3.58 -0.68
C ILE A 69 10.79 3.49 0.23
N THR A 70 9.65 3.19 -0.36
CA THR A 70 8.41 2.87 0.34
C THR A 70 7.96 1.46 -0.02
N VAL A 71 7.68 0.65 0.99
CA VAL A 71 7.11 -0.69 0.81
C VAL A 71 5.69 -0.67 1.31
N SER A 72 4.76 -1.16 0.49
CA SER A 72 3.35 -1.30 0.86
C SER A 72 3.01 -2.76 1.11
N THR A 73 2.26 -3.02 2.17
CA THR A 73 1.80 -4.37 2.54
C THR A 73 0.30 -4.39 2.84
N CYS A 74 -0.33 -5.52 2.57
CA CYS A 74 -1.70 -5.78 3.02
C CYS A 74 -1.80 -6.01 4.54
N GLY A 75 -0.68 -6.13 5.27
CA GLY A 75 -0.63 -6.26 6.70
C GLY A 75 -0.34 -7.67 7.21
N ILE A 76 0.73 -8.30 6.72
CA ILE A 76 1.27 -9.54 7.28
C ILE A 76 2.01 -9.21 8.58
N VAL A 77 1.28 -9.27 9.69
CA VAL A 77 1.70 -8.76 11.02
C VAL A 77 3.09 -9.22 11.45
N PRO A 78 3.47 -10.51 11.42
CA PRO A 78 4.81 -10.92 11.82
C PRO A 78 5.93 -10.27 10.98
N LYS A 79 5.66 -10.05 9.69
CA LYS A 79 6.64 -9.44 8.79
C LYS A 79 6.77 -7.93 8.98
N ILE A 80 5.76 -7.26 9.55
CA ILE A 80 5.87 -5.84 9.93
C ILE A 80 6.91 -5.67 11.04
N TYR A 81 6.91 -6.53 12.06
CA TYR A 81 7.90 -6.51 13.13
C TYR A 81 9.31 -6.76 12.57
N GLU A 82 9.48 -7.84 11.81
CA GLU A 82 10.76 -8.19 11.20
C GLU A 82 11.28 -7.07 10.27
N PHE A 83 10.39 -6.44 9.50
CA PHE A 83 10.74 -5.34 8.61
C PHE A 83 11.21 -4.11 9.37
N ALA A 84 10.56 -3.78 10.49
CA ALA A 84 10.96 -2.67 11.35
C ALA A 84 12.39 -2.83 11.88
N ASP A 85 12.76 -4.06 12.25
CA ASP A 85 14.08 -4.35 12.79
C ASP A 85 15.16 -4.38 11.72
N ARG A 86 14.87 -4.96 10.55
CA ARG A 86 15.85 -5.12 9.46
C ARG A 86 16.01 -3.88 8.58
N ASN A 87 14.95 -3.12 8.39
CA ASN A 87 14.92 -1.99 7.44
C ASN A 87 14.40 -0.69 8.09
N PRO A 88 15.01 -0.21 9.18
CA PRO A 88 14.45 0.87 9.99
C PRO A 88 14.38 2.23 9.27
N GLN A 89 15.04 2.38 8.12
CA GLN A 89 15.04 3.62 7.35
C GLN A 89 14.09 3.60 6.14
N VAL A 90 13.53 2.46 5.78
CA VAL A 90 12.56 2.32 4.68
C VAL A 90 11.18 2.75 5.17
N THR A 91 10.41 3.44 4.34
CA THR A 91 9.04 3.85 4.68
C THR A 91 8.08 2.68 4.49
N LEU A 92 7.22 2.44 5.50
CA LEU A 92 6.16 1.43 5.43
C LEU A 92 4.81 2.08 5.14
N ALA A 93 4.09 1.51 4.18
CA ALA A 93 2.69 1.79 3.92
C ALA A 93 1.85 0.54 4.20
N ILE A 94 0.69 0.69 4.83
CA ILE A 94 -0.24 -0.41 5.11
C ILE A 94 -1.55 -0.15 4.38
N SER A 95 -1.97 -1.12 3.57
CA SER A 95 -3.30 -1.16 2.97
C SER A 95 -4.32 -1.46 4.06
N LEU A 96 -4.86 -0.41 4.67
CA LEU A 96 -5.80 -0.52 5.80
C LEU A 96 -7.24 -0.68 5.32
N HIS A 97 -7.70 0.24 4.49
CA HIS A 97 -8.98 0.31 3.77
C HIS A 97 -10.25 0.27 4.63
N SER A 98 -10.13 0.09 5.93
CA SER A 98 -11.25 0.00 6.86
C SER A 98 -10.81 0.41 8.27
N PRO A 99 -11.72 0.94 9.11
CA PRO A 99 -11.39 1.27 10.50
C PRO A 99 -11.59 0.11 11.47
N ASN A 100 -12.23 -1.00 11.04
CA ASN A 100 -12.56 -2.14 11.92
C ASN A 100 -12.47 -3.50 11.21
N ASP A 101 -12.50 -4.57 12.01
CA ASP A 101 -12.34 -5.94 11.53
C ASP A 101 -13.47 -6.39 10.62
N THR A 102 -14.72 -6.07 10.97
CA THR A 102 -15.89 -6.53 10.21
C THR A 102 -15.81 -6.06 8.76
N MET A 103 -15.62 -4.76 8.56
CA MET A 103 -15.50 -4.18 7.23
C MET A 103 -14.20 -4.60 6.54
N ARG A 104 -13.11 -4.75 7.31
CA ARG A 104 -11.83 -5.13 6.73
C ARG A 104 -11.85 -6.54 6.18
N ARG A 105 -12.52 -7.48 6.83
CA ARG A 105 -12.69 -8.86 6.35
C ARG A 105 -13.44 -8.94 5.02
N GLU A 106 -14.39 -8.04 4.80
CA GLU A 106 -15.13 -7.96 3.53
C GLU A 106 -14.26 -7.43 2.39
N LEU A 107 -13.35 -6.51 2.70
CA LEU A 107 -12.49 -5.86 1.71
C LEU A 107 -11.19 -6.62 1.46
N MET A 108 -10.61 -7.21 2.51
CA MET A 108 -9.26 -7.78 2.51
C MET A 108 -9.20 -9.17 3.17
N PRO A 109 -8.93 -10.24 2.43
CA PRO A 109 -8.89 -11.61 2.98
C PRO A 109 -7.89 -11.79 4.13
N ILE A 110 -6.79 -11.03 4.15
CA ILE A 110 -5.76 -11.10 5.21
C ILE A 110 -6.32 -10.76 6.60
N ALA A 111 -7.41 -10.00 6.66
CA ALA A 111 -8.08 -9.65 7.91
C ALA A 111 -8.77 -10.84 8.60
N ASN A 112 -8.89 -11.97 7.94
CA ASN A 112 -9.30 -13.23 8.57
C ASN A 112 -8.16 -13.87 9.37
N LYS A 113 -6.90 -13.52 9.06
CA LYS A 113 -5.73 -14.07 9.72
C LYS A 113 -5.21 -13.16 10.83
N TYR A 114 -5.27 -11.84 10.62
CA TYR A 114 -4.77 -10.84 11.56
C TYR A 114 -5.85 -9.81 11.86
N SER A 115 -6.14 -9.63 13.13
CA SER A 115 -7.10 -8.63 13.61
C SER A 115 -6.59 -7.20 13.40
N MET A 116 -7.51 -6.25 13.47
CA MET A 116 -7.18 -4.82 13.45
C MET A 116 -6.26 -4.43 14.61
N ASP A 117 -6.50 -5.00 15.79
CA ASP A 117 -5.70 -4.67 16.98
C ASP A 117 -4.26 -5.16 16.84
N GLU A 118 -4.04 -6.40 16.35
CA GLU A 118 -2.69 -6.92 16.05
C GLU A 118 -1.98 -6.08 14.99
N LEU A 119 -2.70 -5.67 13.94
CA LEU A 119 -2.14 -4.84 12.89
C LEU A 119 -1.73 -3.46 13.41
N MET A 120 -2.59 -2.84 14.22
CA MET A 120 -2.30 -1.52 14.80
C MET A 120 -1.17 -1.57 15.83
N GLU A 121 -1.03 -2.67 16.56
CA GLU A 121 0.11 -2.88 17.46
C GLU A 121 1.42 -2.99 16.68
N ALA A 122 1.45 -3.78 15.61
CA ALA A 122 2.61 -3.87 14.73
C ALA A 122 2.97 -2.51 14.08
N ALA A 123 1.96 -1.73 13.69
CA ALA A 123 2.17 -0.38 13.16
C ALA A 123 2.77 0.56 14.23
N ARG A 124 2.33 0.47 15.49
CA ARG A 124 2.92 1.22 16.61
C ARG A 124 4.35 0.76 16.90
N TYR A 125 4.60 -0.54 16.84
CA TYR A 125 5.97 -1.06 16.97
C TYR A 125 6.88 -0.47 15.92
N TYR A 126 6.48 -0.54 14.63
CA TYR A 126 7.24 0.05 13.53
C TYR A 126 7.56 1.53 13.78
N THR A 127 6.58 2.34 14.15
CA THR A 127 6.80 3.78 14.36
C THR A 127 7.71 4.07 15.56
N ARG A 128 7.63 3.28 16.63
CA ARG A 128 8.49 3.42 17.82
C ARG A 128 9.93 3.01 17.55
N THR A 129 10.09 1.84 16.88
CA THR A 129 11.42 1.26 16.61
C THR A 129 12.19 2.07 15.58
N THR A 130 11.52 2.55 14.53
CA THR A 130 12.16 3.24 13.42
C THR A 130 12.19 4.77 13.57
N GLY A 131 11.34 5.33 14.41
CA GLY A 131 11.09 6.78 14.48
C GLY A 131 10.41 7.34 13.23
N ARG A 132 10.07 6.50 12.26
CA ARG A 132 9.52 6.93 10.97
C ARG A 132 8.00 7.02 10.99
N ARG A 133 7.50 7.92 10.15
CA ARG A 133 6.07 8.02 9.88
C ARG A 133 5.62 6.83 9.05
N ILE A 134 4.53 6.17 9.48
CA ILE A 134 3.85 5.14 8.72
C ILE A 134 2.74 5.76 7.84
N THR A 135 2.48 5.16 6.68
CA THR A 135 1.35 5.56 5.83
C THR A 135 0.25 4.52 5.88
N PHE A 136 -1.00 4.94 6.05
CA PHE A 136 -2.17 4.09 5.88
C PHE A 136 -2.87 4.45 4.58
N GLU A 137 -2.96 3.48 3.67
CA GLU A 137 -3.74 3.57 2.45
C GLU A 137 -5.20 3.25 2.78
N TYR A 138 -6.12 4.16 2.45
CA TYR A 138 -7.53 4.02 2.76
C TYR A 138 -8.38 4.30 1.52
N SER A 139 -8.86 3.22 0.90
CA SER A 139 -9.75 3.30 -0.26
C SER A 139 -11.15 3.70 0.19
N LEU A 140 -11.66 4.84 -0.29
CA LEU A 140 -13.00 5.31 0.01
C LEU A 140 -14.01 4.72 -0.97
N VAL A 141 -14.92 3.89 -0.46
CA VAL A 141 -16.02 3.26 -1.18
C VAL A 141 -17.34 3.85 -0.70
N LYS A 142 -18.13 4.38 -1.64
CA LYS A 142 -19.41 5.03 -1.36
C LYS A 142 -20.36 4.11 -0.58
N GLY A 143 -20.86 4.61 0.54
CA GLY A 143 -21.83 3.90 1.39
C GLY A 143 -21.24 2.76 2.22
N VAL A 144 -20.01 2.33 1.95
CA VAL A 144 -19.35 1.23 2.67
C VAL A 144 -18.52 1.77 3.82
N ASN A 145 -17.47 2.56 3.54
CA ASN A 145 -16.49 3.00 4.54
C ASN A 145 -16.23 4.52 4.54
N ASP A 146 -17.07 5.30 3.85
CA ASP A 146 -16.89 6.74 3.63
C ASP A 146 -17.74 7.64 4.55
N LYS A 147 -18.39 7.07 5.58
CA LYS A 147 -19.21 7.80 6.52
C LYS A 147 -18.40 8.51 7.61
N LYS A 148 -18.99 9.52 8.24
CA LYS A 148 -18.39 10.28 9.36
C LYS A 148 -17.97 9.38 10.53
N GLU A 149 -18.77 8.39 10.85
CA GLU A 149 -18.51 7.43 11.94
C GLU A 149 -17.24 6.64 11.66
N HIS A 150 -17.01 6.25 10.42
CA HIS A 150 -15.80 5.53 9.99
C HIS A 150 -14.54 6.40 10.13
N ALA A 151 -14.64 7.70 9.84
CA ALA A 151 -13.53 8.63 10.06
C ALA A 151 -13.21 8.76 11.56
N GLN A 152 -14.24 8.83 12.43
CA GLN A 152 -14.07 8.91 13.88
C GLN A 152 -13.43 7.63 14.44
N GLU A 153 -13.87 6.46 13.97
CA GLU A 153 -13.29 5.18 14.35
C GLU A 153 -11.83 5.08 13.89
N LEU A 154 -11.51 5.48 12.66
CA LEU A 154 -10.15 5.52 12.15
C LEU A 154 -9.25 6.42 13.02
N ILE A 155 -9.74 7.60 13.43
CA ILE A 155 -9.04 8.49 14.35
C ILE A 155 -8.69 7.75 15.65
N SER A 156 -9.61 7.03 16.23
CA SER A 156 -9.38 6.29 17.48
C SER A 156 -8.26 5.26 17.33
N ARG A 157 -8.17 4.61 16.17
CA ARG A 157 -7.14 3.60 15.86
C ARG A 157 -5.74 4.19 15.75
N VAL A 158 -5.61 5.36 15.10
CA VAL A 158 -4.31 5.98 14.82
C VAL A 158 -3.89 7.04 15.84
N LYS A 159 -4.71 7.29 16.86
CA LYS A 159 -4.43 8.30 17.89
C LYS A 159 -3.05 8.13 18.51
N GLY A 160 -2.28 9.22 18.52
CA GLY A 160 -0.92 9.26 19.09
C GLY A 160 0.15 8.57 18.25
N MET A 161 -0.16 8.11 17.03
CA MET A 161 0.79 7.50 16.12
C MET A 161 1.33 8.53 15.13
N ASN A 162 2.64 8.52 14.88
CA ASN A 162 3.22 9.29 13.78
C ASN A 162 2.82 8.66 12.45
N CYS A 163 1.70 9.10 11.89
CA CYS A 163 1.13 8.50 10.68
C CYS A 163 0.67 9.55 9.67
N HIS A 164 0.48 9.06 8.46
CA HIS A 164 -0.14 9.76 7.34
C HIS A 164 -1.25 8.88 6.78
N ILE A 165 -2.39 9.45 6.43
CA ILE A 165 -3.49 8.74 5.79
C ILE A 165 -3.59 9.20 4.34
N ASN A 166 -3.48 8.25 3.43
CA ASN A 166 -3.67 8.48 2.00
C ASN A 166 -5.07 7.98 1.59
N LEU A 167 -5.99 8.91 1.38
CA LEU A 167 -7.35 8.62 0.93
C LEU A 167 -7.33 8.37 -0.58
N ILE A 168 -7.83 7.21 -0.98
CA ILE A 168 -7.88 6.78 -2.38
C ILE A 168 -9.35 6.67 -2.80
N PRO A 169 -9.89 7.63 -3.55
CA PRO A 169 -11.19 7.44 -4.19
C PRO A 169 -11.12 6.22 -5.11
N VAL A 170 -12.01 5.24 -4.89
CA VAL A 170 -11.99 3.99 -5.66
C VAL A 170 -12.43 4.24 -7.08
N ASN A 171 -11.69 3.71 -8.06
CA ASN A 171 -12.19 3.63 -9.42
C ASN A 171 -13.26 2.54 -9.50
N PRO A 172 -14.37 2.76 -10.22
CA PRO A 172 -15.39 1.74 -10.43
C PRO A 172 -14.76 0.45 -11.00
N ILE A 173 -15.03 -0.68 -10.34
CA ILE A 173 -14.55 -2.00 -10.78
C ILE A 173 -15.76 -2.79 -11.23
N LYS A 174 -15.75 -3.31 -12.47
CA LYS A 174 -16.86 -4.06 -13.06
C LYS A 174 -17.26 -5.32 -12.27
N GLU A 175 -16.38 -5.84 -11.44
CA GLU A 175 -16.53 -7.10 -10.71
C GLU A 175 -17.10 -6.94 -9.30
N ARG A 176 -17.15 -5.73 -8.79
CA ARG A 176 -17.77 -5.39 -7.51
C ARG A 176 -18.55 -4.11 -7.72
N ASP A 177 -19.77 -4.06 -7.24
CA ASP A 177 -20.63 -2.87 -7.28
C ASP A 177 -20.12 -1.74 -6.36
N PHE A 178 -18.80 -1.49 -6.42
CA PHE A 178 -18.18 -0.42 -5.67
C PHE A 178 -18.27 0.87 -6.45
N GLU A 179 -19.00 1.82 -5.88
CA GLU A 179 -19.09 3.18 -6.39
C GLU A 179 -18.04 4.08 -5.73
N GLN A 180 -17.54 5.01 -6.50
CA GLN A 180 -16.67 6.06 -6.01
C GLN A 180 -17.42 6.95 -5.01
N SER A 181 -16.78 7.24 -3.87
CA SER A 181 -17.30 8.22 -2.92
C SER A 181 -17.36 9.61 -3.55
N THR A 182 -18.40 10.38 -3.23
CA THR A 182 -18.56 11.74 -3.76
C THR A 182 -17.44 12.65 -3.29
N GLN A 183 -17.11 13.67 -4.09
CA GLN A 183 -16.09 14.66 -3.70
C GLN A 183 -16.41 15.33 -2.37
N ASN A 184 -17.69 15.58 -2.08
CA ASN A 184 -18.14 16.16 -0.82
C ASN A 184 -17.87 15.22 0.37
N ASN A 185 -18.12 13.92 0.21
CA ASN A 185 -17.82 12.93 1.26
C ASN A 185 -16.33 12.78 1.49
N VAL A 186 -15.54 12.73 0.41
CA VAL A 186 -14.07 12.70 0.48
C VAL A 186 -13.53 13.92 1.23
N ALA A 187 -14.02 15.12 0.89
CA ALA A 187 -13.64 16.37 1.54
C ALA A 187 -14.05 16.40 3.01
N ALA A 188 -15.27 15.95 3.33
CA ALA A 188 -15.75 15.87 4.70
C ALA A 188 -14.95 14.87 5.53
N PHE A 189 -14.66 13.68 4.99
CA PHE A 189 -13.85 12.66 5.65
C PHE A 189 -12.44 13.19 5.93
N LYS A 190 -11.79 13.79 4.92
CA LYS A 190 -10.50 14.44 5.07
C LYS A 190 -10.51 15.49 6.18
N HIS A 191 -11.49 16.40 6.17
CA HIS A 191 -11.60 17.46 7.15
C HIS A 191 -11.75 16.96 8.59
N ILE A 192 -12.51 15.87 8.80
CA ILE A 192 -12.67 15.23 10.11
C ILE A 192 -11.31 14.74 10.64
N LEU A 193 -10.50 14.10 9.80
CA LEU A 193 -9.16 13.62 10.15
C LEU A 193 -8.19 14.78 10.44
N GLU A 194 -8.18 15.80 9.59
CA GLU A 194 -7.30 16.98 9.74
C GLU A 194 -7.58 17.77 11.01
N ARG A 195 -8.83 17.85 11.45
CA ARG A 195 -9.21 18.47 12.73
C ARG A 195 -8.60 17.79 13.95
N GLN A 196 -8.14 16.56 13.81
CA GLN A 196 -7.40 15.81 14.83
C GLN A 196 -5.89 15.81 14.57
N HIS A 197 -5.41 16.76 13.76
CA HIS A 197 -4.00 16.93 13.42
C HIS A 197 -3.37 15.71 12.71
N ILE A 198 -4.18 14.86 12.09
CA ILE A 198 -3.71 13.76 11.27
C ILE A 198 -3.36 14.31 9.89
N GLN A 199 -2.18 13.99 9.39
CA GLN A 199 -1.79 14.35 8.02
C GLN A 199 -2.56 13.49 7.02
N VAL A 200 -3.24 14.14 6.07
CA VAL A 200 -4.08 13.47 5.09
C VAL A 200 -3.79 13.99 3.69
N THR A 201 -3.64 13.08 2.74
CA THR A 201 -3.67 13.40 1.31
C THR A 201 -4.83 12.67 0.65
N VAL A 202 -5.35 13.25 -0.42
CA VAL A 202 -6.28 12.58 -1.32
C VAL A 202 -5.52 12.30 -2.60
N ARG A 203 -5.42 11.02 -2.97
CA ARG A 203 -4.76 10.59 -4.20
C ARG A 203 -5.48 11.20 -5.39
N ARG A 204 -4.73 11.88 -6.26
CA ARG A 204 -5.25 12.35 -7.54
C ARG A 204 -5.58 11.14 -8.41
N GLU A 205 -6.74 11.19 -9.02
CA GLU A 205 -7.14 10.20 -10.01
C GLU A 205 -6.29 10.41 -11.27
N MET A 206 -5.53 9.39 -11.66
CA MET A 206 -4.72 9.40 -12.88
C MET A 206 -4.98 8.09 -13.63
N GLY A 207 -4.94 8.16 -14.97
CA GLY A 207 -5.05 6.96 -15.82
C GLY A 207 -6.45 6.35 -15.88
N ARG A 208 -7.50 7.14 -15.68
CA ARG A 208 -8.91 6.69 -15.78
C ARG A 208 -9.23 6.18 -17.20
N ASP A 209 -8.65 6.83 -18.18
CA ASP A 209 -8.78 6.53 -19.61
C ASP A 209 -8.12 5.20 -20.02
N ILE A 210 -7.07 4.80 -19.31
CA ILE A 210 -6.29 3.58 -19.58
C ILE A 210 -6.50 2.47 -18.54
N GLN A 211 -7.48 2.61 -17.65
CA GLN A 211 -7.75 1.65 -16.56
C GLN A 211 -6.50 1.31 -15.72
N ALA A 212 -5.64 2.28 -15.46
CA ALA A 212 -4.35 2.12 -14.80
C ALA A 212 -4.43 1.94 -13.26
N ALA A 213 -5.54 1.45 -12.72
CA ALA A 213 -5.60 1.08 -11.30
C ALA A 213 -4.80 -0.19 -11.03
N CYS A 214 -4.28 -0.33 -9.80
CA CYS A 214 -3.51 -1.51 -9.40
C CYS A 214 -4.22 -2.82 -9.76
N GLY A 215 -3.58 -3.66 -10.55
CA GLY A 215 -4.10 -4.95 -11.02
C GLY A 215 -4.99 -4.91 -12.28
N GLN A 216 -5.56 -3.77 -12.66
CA GLN A 216 -6.43 -3.69 -13.85
C GLN A 216 -5.67 -3.86 -15.16
N LEU A 217 -4.49 -3.25 -15.29
CA LEU A 217 -3.64 -3.37 -16.48
C LEU A 217 -3.22 -4.81 -16.77
N ARG A 218 -2.91 -5.59 -15.72
CA ARG A 218 -2.52 -7.01 -15.89
C ARG A 218 -3.66 -7.84 -16.43
N LYS A 219 -4.89 -7.60 -15.96
CA LYS A 219 -6.06 -8.33 -16.41
C LYS A 219 -6.38 -8.05 -17.88
N SER A 220 -6.35 -6.79 -18.27
CA SER A 220 -6.58 -6.40 -19.67
C SER A 220 -5.50 -6.93 -20.63
N TYR A 221 -4.27 -7.09 -20.16
CA TYR A 221 -3.19 -7.72 -20.94
C TYR A 221 -3.44 -9.21 -21.14
N LYS A 222 -3.82 -9.94 -20.09
CA LYS A 222 -4.15 -11.39 -20.17
C LYS A 222 -5.36 -11.66 -21.07
N GLU A 223 -6.40 -10.84 -20.96
CA GLU A 223 -7.58 -10.95 -21.83
C GLU A 223 -7.24 -10.71 -23.32
N ARG A 224 -6.19 -9.92 -23.62
CA ARG A 224 -5.72 -9.65 -24.99
C ARG A 224 -4.74 -10.69 -25.51
N SER A 225 -3.94 -11.31 -24.65
CA SER A 225 -2.93 -12.30 -25.04
C SER A 225 -3.46 -13.71 -25.13
N GLY A 226 -4.70 -13.98 -24.71
CA GLY A 226 -5.32 -15.31 -24.79
C GLY A 226 -4.65 -16.37 -23.89
N ASP A 227 -3.84 -15.97 -22.95
CA ASP A 227 -3.22 -16.86 -21.96
C ASP A 227 -4.22 -17.17 -20.84
N GLU A 228 -4.80 -18.38 -20.87
CA GLU A 228 -5.58 -18.98 -19.79
C GLU A 228 -4.68 -19.37 -18.59
#